data_62d812232659eda5c039cd22c87b9bb3
#
_entry.id   62d812232659eda5c039cd22c87b9bb3
#
_cell.length_a   1.000
_cell.length_b   1.000
_cell.length_c   1.000
_cell.angle_alpha   90.00
_cell.angle_beta   90.00
_cell.angle_gamma   90.00
#
_symmetry.space_group_name_H-M   'P 1'
#
loop_
_entity.id
_entity.type
_entity.pdbx_description
1 polymer ?
#
loop_
_entity_poly.entity_id
_entity_poly.type
_entity_poly.pdbx_seq_one_letter_code
_entity_poly.pdbx_strand_id
1 'polypeptide(L)'
;MKYTIVIEKLAEKFIVKLPKPEKERVLKAIYQLPEGNDIKELKGKKNKGLYRLRVSDYRVIYTIDNGKLIVCVVDAGNRGDIYKRY
;
A
#
# COMPACT_ATOMS: atom_id res chain seq x y z
N MET A 1 -5.84 18.24 -3.61
CA MET A 1 -4.97 17.84 -4.72
C MET A 1 -4.99 16.32 -4.87
N LYS A 2 -4.96 15.88 -6.11
CA LYS A 2 -4.98 14.46 -6.38
C LYS A 2 -3.59 13.94 -6.68
N TYR A 3 -3.24 12.86 -6.01
CA TYR A 3 -2.02 12.14 -6.33
C TYR A 3 -2.30 11.10 -7.40
N THR A 4 -1.30 10.85 -8.24
CA THR A 4 -1.37 9.74 -9.18
C THR A 4 -1.00 8.47 -8.42
N ILE A 5 -1.82 7.44 -8.55
CA ILE A 5 -1.58 6.17 -7.88
C ILE A 5 -0.98 5.19 -8.90
N VAL A 6 0.20 4.68 -8.58
CA VAL A 6 0.87 3.67 -9.38
C VAL A 6 0.94 2.40 -8.54
N ILE A 7 0.46 1.30 -9.09
CA ILE A 7 0.51 0.00 -8.39
C ILE A 7 1.52 -0.87 -9.12
N GLU A 8 2.61 -1.21 -8.45
CA GLU A 8 3.64 -2.04 -9.04
C GLU A 8 3.21 -3.49 -9.14
N LYS A 9 3.88 -4.22 -10.02
CA LYS A 9 3.49 -5.57 -10.38
C LYS A 9 3.38 -6.52 -9.20
N LEU A 10 4.30 -6.42 -8.26
CA LEU A 10 4.29 -7.28 -7.07
C LEU A 10 3.01 -7.09 -6.26
N ALA A 11 2.61 -5.84 -6.04
CA ALA A 11 1.39 -5.53 -5.32
C ALA A 11 0.16 -5.94 -6.12
N GLU A 12 0.16 -5.66 -7.40
CA GLU A 12 -0.96 -6.01 -8.28
C GLU A 12 -1.24 -7.50 -8.29
N LYS A 13 -0.20 -8.32 -8.35
CA LYS A 13 -0.36 -9.78 -8.34
C LYS A 13 -1.10 -10.27 -7.12
N PHE A 14 -0.80 -9.70 -5.96
CA PHE A 14 -1.48 -10.08 -4.74
C PHE A 14 -2.94 -9.63 -4.75
N ILE A 15 -3.16 -8.38 -5.15
CA ILE A 15 -4.49 -7.77 -5.08
C ILE A 15 -5.48 -8.45 -6.03
N VAL A 16 -5.06 -8.78 -7.25
CA VAL A 16 -5.99 -9.38 -8.23
C VAL A 16 -6.44 -10.78 -7.83
N LYS A 17 -5.71 -11.44 -6.94
CA LYS A 17 -6.09 -12.79 -6.47
C LYS A 17 -7.09 -12.76 -5.33
N LEU A 18 -7.36 -11.60 -4.76
CA LEU A 18 -8.30 -11.49 -3.66
C LEU A 18 -9.74 -11.69 -4.14
N PRO A 19 -10.61 -12.23 -3.27
CA PRO A 19 -12.04 -12.27 -3.57
C PRO A 19 -12.55 -10.86 -3.88
N LYS A 20 -13.54 -10.78 -4.75
CA LYS A 20 -14.03 -9.49 -5.25
C LYS A 20 -14.34 -8.45 -4.16
N PRO A 21 -15.07 -8.79 -3.08
CA PRO A 21 -15.35 -7.79 -2.05
C PRO A 21 -14.10 -7.24 -1.38
N GLU A 22 -13.12 -8.11 -1.13
CA GLU A 22 -11.88 -7.71 -0.47
C GLU A 22 -11.00 -6.92 -1.41
N LYS A 23 -10.95 -7.34 -2.68
CA LYS A 23 -10.20 -6.61 -3.70
C LYS A 23 -10.70 -5.18 -3.83
N GLU A 24 -12.02 -5.00 -3.88
CA GLU A 24 -12.62 -3.67 -3.97
C GLU A 24 -12.30 -2.82 -2.75
N ARG A 25 -12.32 -3.43 -1.56
CA ARG A 25 -12.01 -2.73 -0.32
C ARG A 25 -10.57 -2.23 -0.32
N VAL A 26 -9.64 -3.09 -0.72
CA VAL A 26 -8.22 -2.74 -0.78
C VAL A 26 -7.97 -1.64 -1.81
N LEU A 27 -8.53 -1.78 -3.00
CA LEU A 27 -8.36 -0.78 -4.04
C LEU A 27 -8.96 0.56 -3.65
N LYS A 28 -10.13 0.55 -3.01
CA LYS A 28 -10.75 1.78 -2.55
C LYS A 28 -9.86 2.51 -1.55
N ALA A 29 -9.25 1.76 -0.64
CA ALA A 29 -8.35 2.35 0.34
C ALA A 29 -7.09 2.89 -0.31
N ILE A 30 -6.54 2.18 -1.30
CA ILE A 30 -5.35 2.62 -2.02
C ILE A 30 -5.62 3.94 -2.76
N TYR A 31 -6.76 4.06 -3.41
CA TYR A 31 -7.06 5.26 -4.19
C TYR A 31 -7.38 6.48 -3.35
N GLN A 32 -7.46 6.33 -2.03
CA GLN A 32 -7.58 7.47 -1.11
C GLN A 32 -6.22 7.99 -0.66
N LEU A 33 -5.14 7.25 -0.93
CA LEU A 33 -3.81 7.66 -0.52
C LEU A 33 -3.40 8.98 -1.18
N PRO A 34 -2.59 9.83 -0.51
CA PRO A 34 -1.95 9.58 0.79
C PRO A 34 -2.86 9.81 1.99
N GLU A 35 -4.11 10.18 1.76
CA GLU A 35 -5.10 10.29 2.83
C GLU A 35 -5.64 8.92 3.18
N GLY A 36 -6.17 8.79 4.37
CA GLY A 36 -6.75 7.53 4.81
C GLY A 36 -6.49 7.28 6.27
N ASN A 37 -7.07 6.19 6.75
CA ASN A 37 -6.95 5.77 8.12
C ASN A 37 -5.88 4.69 8.24
N ASP A 38 -5.30 4.59 9.43
CA ASP A 38 -4.40 3.49 9.77
C ASP A 38 -3.16 3.43 8.87
N ILE A 39 -2.52 4.58 8.70
CA ILE A 39 -1.29 4.72 7.93
C ILE A 39 -0.14 4.94 8.89
N LYS A 40 0.98 4.26 8.65
CA LYS A 40 2.15 4.38 9.50
C LYS A 40 3.42 4.27 8.67
N GLU A 41 4.41 5.10 9.01
CA GLU A 41 5.72 5.00 8.39
C GLU A 41 6.47 3.80 8.97
N LEU A 42 7.12 3.03 8.10
CA LEU A 42 7.88 1.87 8.53
C LEU A 42 9.21 2.30 9.15
N LYS A 43 9.63 1.56 10.18
CA LYS A 43 10.87 1.84 10.89
C LYS A 43 12.05 1.07 10.30
N GLY A 44 13.26 1.52 10.56
CA GLY A 44 14.48 0.86 10.11
C GLY A 44 15.09 1.54 8.91
N LYS A 45 16.41 1.44 8.79
CA LYS A 45 17.15 2.13 7.72
C LYS A 45 16.76 1.65 6.33
N LYS A 46 16.55 0.34 6.16
CA LYS A 46 16.21 -0.20 4.84
C LYS A 46 14.77 0.07 4.45
N ASN A 47 13.95 0.50 5.40
CA ASN A 47 12.54 0.82 5.15
C ASN A 47 12.30 2.32 5.07
N LYS A 48 13.36 3.11 4.97
CA LYS A 48 13.23 4.56 4.92
C LYS A 48 12.39 4.98 3.72
N GLY A 49 11.40 5.83 3.97
CA GLY A 49 10.52 6.30 2.91
C GLY A 49 9.37 5.37 2.58
N LEU A 50 9.26 4.24 3.27
CA LEU A 50 8.16 3.31 3.06
C LEU A 50 7.07 3.52 4.10
N TYR A 51 5.82 3.39 3.67
CA TYR A 51 4.66 3.55 4.52
C TYR A 51 3.80 2.30 4.43
N ARG A 52 3.03 2.06 5.48
CA ARG A 52 2.11 0.94 5.56
C ARG A 52 0.68 1.45 5.66
N LEU A 53 -0.18 0.94 4.80
CA LEU A 53 -1.63 1.13 4.89
C LEU A 53 -2.24 -0.19 5.35
N ARG A 54 -3.00 -0.15 6.42
CA ARG A 54 -3.70 -1.32 6.93
C ARG A 54 -5.11 -1.37 6.37
N VAL A 55 -5.48 -2.48 5.75
CA VAL A 55 -6.83 -2.70 5.23
C VAL A 55 -7.27 -4.08 5.69
N SER A 56 -8.09 -4.16 6.73
CA SER A 56 -8.53 -5.44 7.31
C SER A 56 -7.31 -6.30 7.68
N ASP A 57 -7.21 -7.52 7.16
CA ASP A 57 -6.07 -8.41 7.43
C ASP A 57 -4.95 -8.25 6.42
N TYR A 58 -5.02 -7.23 5.58
CA TYR A 58 -4.03 -6.97 4.55
C TYR A 58 -3.20 -5.75 4.88
N ARG A 59 -1.99 -5.72 4.34
CA ARG A 59 -1.09 -4.57 4.47
C ARG A 59 -0.60 -4.17 3.09
N VAL A 60 -0.58 -2.88 2.84
CA VAL A 60 -0.12 -2.30 1.57
C VAL A 60 1.09 -1.44 1.88
N ILE A 61 2.18 -1.66 1.16
CA ILE A 61 3.41 -0.90 1.34
C ILE A 61 3.56 0.06 0.16
N TYR A 62 3.82 1.32 0.46
CA TYR A 62 3.85 2.33 -0.60
C TYR A 62 4.85 3.43 -0.26
N THR A 63 5.20 4.21 -1.29
CA THR A 63 6.02 5.41 -1.16
C THR A 63 5.21 6.61 -1.61
N ILE A 64 5.62 7.79 -1.16
CA ILE A 64 4.98 9.05 -1.55
C ILE A 64 6.06 9.97 -2.13
N ASP A 65 5.81 10.50 -3.31
CA ASP A 65 6.64 11.56 -3.89
C ASP A 65 5.80 12.82 -3.91
N ASN A 66 6.01 13.69 -2.93
CA ASN A 66 5.22 14.91 -2.79
C ASN A 66 5.53 15.94 -3.88
N GLY A 67 6.74 15.91 -4.43
CA GLY A 67 7.11 16.82 -5.50
C GLY A 67 6.38 16.52 -6.80
N LYS A 68 6.22 15.24 -7.10
CA LYS A 68 5.54 14.79 -8.32
C LYS A 68 4.09 14.41 -8.08
N LEU A 69 3.63 14.43 -6.84
CA LEU A 69 2.28 14.02 -6.45
C LEU A 69 1.97 12.59 -6.89
N ILE A 70 2.89 11.68 -6.60
CA ILE A 70 2.76 10.27 -6.95
C ILE A 70 2.82 9.41 -5.69
N VAL A 71 1.88 8.47 -5.59
CA VAL A 71 1.92 7.39 -4.61
C VAL A 71 2.22 6.11 -5.37
N CYS A 72 3.28 5.43 -4.98
CA CYS A 72 3.68 4.18 -5.64
C CYS A 72 3.48 3.02 -4.66
N VAL A 73 2.53 2.14 -4.98
CA VAL A 73 2.26 0.95 -4.17
C VAL A 73 3.24 -0.13 -4.61
N VAL A 74 4.20 -0.45 -3.74
CA VAL A 74 5.30 -1.35 -4.10
C VAL A 74 5.05 -2.80 -3.69
N ASP A 75 4.20 -3.03 -2.69
CA ASP A 75 3.96 -4.38 -2.22
C ASP A 75 2.60 -4.45 -1.51
N ALA A 76 2.06 -5.64 -1.42
CA ALA A 76 0.85 -5.90 -0.66
C ALA A 76 0.86 -7.36 -0.23
N GLY A 77 0.26 -7.65 0.90
CA GLY A 77 0.24 -9.02 1.39
C GLY A 77 -0.61 -9.16 2.63
N ASN A 78 -0.68 -10.39 3.12
CA ASN A 78 -1.33 -10.69 4.37
C ASN A 78 -0.52 -10.13 5.53
N ARG A 79 -1.20 -9.82 6.60
CA ARG A 79 -0.62 -9.22 7.80
C ARG A 79 0.68 -9.88 8.25
N GLY A 80 0.71 -11.20 8.37
CA GLY A 80 1.89 -11.90 8.85
C GLY A 80 3.00 -11.96 7.82
N ASP A 81 2.63 -12.16 6.56
CA ASP A 81 3.61 -12.38 5.50
C ASP A 81 4.34 -11.10 5.10
N ILE A 82 3.65 -9.98 5.08
CA ILE A 82 4.26 -8.72 4.65
C ILE A 82 5.41 -8.31 5.58
N TYR A 83 5.25 -8.52 6.88
CA TYR A 83 6.25 -8.12 7.85
C TYR A 83 7.52 -8.98 7.84
N LYS A 84 7.49 -10.10 7.15
CA LYS A 84 8.70 -10.89 6.98
C LYS A 84 9.67 -10.24 6.00
N ARG A 85 9.16 -9.37 5.13
CA ARG A 85 9.98 -8.67 4.14
C ARG A 85 10.40 -7.26 4.60
N TYR A 86 9.76 -6.75 5.62
CA TYR A 86 10.01 -5.37 6.10
C TYR A 86 10.17 -5.29 7.65
#